data_e0e068488769c24121966d4de677812a
#
_entry.id   e0e068488769c24121966d4de677812a
#
_cell.length_a   1.000
_cell.length_b   1.000
_cell.length_c   1.000
_cell.angle_alpha   90.00
_cell.angle_beta   90.00
_cell.angle_gamma   90.00
#
_symmetry.space_group_name_H-M   'P 1'
#
loop_
_entity.id
_entity.type
_entity.pdbx_description
1 polymer ?
#
loop_
_entity_poly.entity_id
_entity_poly.type
_entity_poly.pdbx_seq_one_letter_code
_entity_poly.pdbx_strand_id
1 'polypeptide(L)'
;MKSFRNHKRIALFTALLILGFSTTVFAHSRDKDRWDNKYDTEVYLFGENPIPFLVKNVHLLPKGKVLDLAMGEGRNGVYLATQGFDVIGLDISATGLKKSHKLAERNNVTIETQVVDLESFTLAPNTYDVILCTYYMQRDLFKQFQSALKPGGMIVVETYNIDYLKYARFSRKWALDTNELLDIFKGMRVIRYQDYDNGKEAYSSIIAQKP
;
A
#
# COMPACT_ATOMS: atom_id res chain seq x y z
N MET A 1 -60.75 -15.42 -35.49
CA MET A 1 -60.30 -14.02 -35.51
C MET A 1 -59.39 -13.80 -34.31
N LYS A 2 -58.09 -13.76 -34.54
CA LYS A 2 -57.14 -12.66 -34.37
C LYS A 2 -56.91 -12.16 -32.94
N SER A 3 -55.73 -12.31 -32.39
CA SER A 3 -54.86 -11.14 -32.31
C SER A 3 -53.43 -11.50 -31.92
N PHE A 4 -52.52 -11.16 -32.78
CA PHE A 4 -51.07 -11.04 -32.52
C PHE A 4 -50.78 -9.80 -31.71
N ARG A 5 -49.85 -9.92 -30.75
CA ARG A 5 -48.95 -8.83 -30.25
C ARG A 5 -48.26 -9.31 -28.99
N ASN A 6 -47.02 -9.20 -28.79
CA ASN A 6 -45.93 -8.32 -28.87
C ASN A 6 -44.71 -9.00 -28.25
N HIS A 7 -43.77 -9.43 -29.02
CA HIS A 7 -42.45 -9.83 -28.56
C HIS A 7 -41.41 -8.90 -29.20
N LYS A 8 -41.20 -7.75 -28.60
CA LYS A 8 -40.03 -6.89 -28.91
C LYS A 8 -39.85 -5.84 -27.80
N ARG A 9 -39.25 -6.20 -26.68
CA ARG A 9 -38.72 -5.22 -25.69
C ARG A 9 -37.86 -5.85 -24.60
N ILE A 10 -37.07 -6.89 -24.90
CA ILE A 10 -36.14 -7.47 -23.87
C ILE A 10 -34.70 -7.61 -24.43
N ALA A 11 -34.29 -6.81 -25.36
CA ALA A 11 -32.97 -6.96 -25.97
C ALA A 11 -32.01 -5.76 -25.76
N LEU A 12 -32.37 -4.78 -24.92
CA LEU A 12 -31.54 -3.56 -24.80
C LEU A 12 -30.92 -3.28 -23.40
N PHE A 13 -31.09 -4.17 -22.44
CA PHE A 13 -30.55 -3.94 -21.10
C PHE A 13 -29.34 -4.80 -20.71
N THR A 14 -28.96 -5.78 -21.53
CA THR A 14 -27.86 -6.70 -21.26
C THR A 14 -26.49 -6.26 -21.82
N ALA A 15 -26.45 -5.26 -22.69
CA ALA A 15 -25.21 -4.84 -23.37
C ALA A 15 -24.40 -3.79 -22.59
N LEU A 16 -24.98 -3.10 -21.60
CA LEU A 16 -24.30 -2.01 -20.88
C LEU A 16 -23.53 -2.48 -19.64
N LEU A 17 -23.79 -3.69 -19.14
CA LEU A 17 -23.09 -4.23 -17.94
C LEU A 17 -21.77 -4.94 -18.27
N ILE A 18 -21.51 -5.27 -19.54
CA ILE A 18 -20.28 -5.99 -19.93
C ILE A 18 -19.10 -5.04 -20.20
N LEU A 19 -19.35 -3.76 -20.50
CA LEU A 19 -18.29 -2.78 -20.80
C LEU A 19 -17.57 -2.22 -19.54
N GLY A 20 -18.23 -2.23 -18.38
CA GLY A 20 -17.63 -1.75 -17.12
C GLY A 20 -16.64 -2.75 -16.52
N PHE A 21 -16.87 -4.05 -16.68
CA PHE A 21 -16.01 -5.10 -16.12
C PHE A 21 -14.70 -5.29 -16.90
N SER A 22 -14.71 -5.01 -18.20
CA SER A 22 -13.55 -5.25 -19.06
C SER A 22 -12.41 -4.24 -18.86
N THR A 23 -12.73 -2.99 -18.54
CA THR A 23 -11.71 -1.94 -18.39
C THR A 23 -10.95 -2.03 -17.07
N THR A 24 -11.58 -2.45 -15.99
CA THR A 24 -10.93 -2.65 -14.68
C THR A 24 -10.01 -3.87 -14.71
N VAL A 25 -10.40 -4.98 -15.29
CA VAL A 25 -9.55 -6.17 -15.42
C VAL A 25 -8.30 -5.90 -16.27
N PHE A 26 -8.41 -5.14 -17.35
CA PHE A 26 -7.26 -4.78 -18.21
C PHE A 26 -6.31 -3.76 -17.56
N ALA A 27 -6.80 -2.85 -16.74
CA ALA A 27 -5.94 -1.91 -16.01
C ALA A 27 -5.13 -2.64 -14.93
N HIS A 28 -5.78 -3.53 -14.22
CA HIS A 28 -5.21 -4.37 -13.18
C HIS A 28 -4.09 -5.29 -13.67
N SER A 29 -4.30 -6.00 -14.78
CA SER A 29 -3.25 -6.85 -15.36
C SER A 29 -2.03 -6.06 -15.81
N ARG A 30 -2.21 -4.84 -16.36
CA ARG A 30 -1.10 -3.97 -16.80
C ARG A 30 -0.23 -3.47 -15.65
N ASP A 31 -0.83 -3.15 -14.50
CA ASP A 31 -0.05 -2.69 -13.34
C ASP A 31 0.73 -3.84 -12.72
N LYS A 32 0.13 -5.02 -12.64
CA LYS A 32 0.82 -6.24 -12.22
C LYS A 32 2.03 -6.53 -13.11
N ASP A 33 1.82 -6.61 -14.43
CA ASP A 33 2.89 -6.91 -15.39
C ASP A 33 3.99 -5.84 -15.36
N ARG A 34 3.62 -4.56 -15.20
CA ARG A 34 4.56 -3.45 -15.07
C ARG A 34 5.46 -3.60 -13.84
N TRP A 35 4.90 -3.96 -12.68
CA TRP A 35 5.66 -4.14 -11.45
C TRP A 35 6.46 -5.43 -11.48
N ASP A 36 5.91 -6.54 -11.97
CA ASP A 36 6.66 -7.79 -12.16
C ASP A 36 7.90 -7.57 -13.03
N ASN A 37 7.75 -6.87 -14.17
CA ASN A 37 8.88 -6.53 -15.05
C ASN A 37 9.90 -5.60 -14.39
N LYS A 38 9.46 -4.64 -13.56
CA LYS A 38 10.39 -3.75 -12.84
C LYS A 38 11.22 -4.48 -11.80
N TYR A 39 10.63 -5.46 -11.11
CA TYR A 39 11.32 -6.25 -10.08
C TYR A 39 12.10 -7.43 -10.67
N ASP A 40 11.92 -7.76 -11.94
CA ASP A 40 12.66 -8.84 -12.62
C ASP A 40 14.10 -8.41 -12.96
N THR A 41 14.86 -8.16 -11.92
CA THR A 41 16.26 -7.74 -11.93
C THR A 41 17.01 -8.44 -10.82
N GLU A 42 18.33 -8.60 -10.96
CA GLU A 42 19.17 -9.18 -9.91
C GLU A 42 19.30 -8.24 -8.71
N VAL A 43 19.42 -6.94 -8.96
CA VAL A 43 19.52 -5.92 -7.90
C VAL A 43 18.15 -5.55 -7.34
N TYR A 44 18.10 -5.17 -6.06
CA TYR A 44 16.91 -4.63 -5.43
C TYR A 44 16.67 -3.20 -5.90
N LEU A 45 15.54 -2.97 -6.57
CA LEU A 45 15.22 -1.71 -7.24
C LEU A 45 15.27 -0.49 -6.29
N PHE A 46 14.78 -0.70 -5.06
CA PHE A 46 14.75 0.34 -4.02
C PHE A 46 15.75 0.08 -2.89
N GLY A 47 16.73 -0.78 -3.15
CA GLY A 47 17.69 -1.23 -2.14
C GLY A 47 17.10 -2.17 -1.10
N GLU A 48 17.95 -2.66 -0.21
CA GLU A 48 17.58 -3.63 0.83
C GLU A 48 17.44 -2.98 2.22
N ASN A 49 17.92 -1.75 2.37
CA ASN A 49 17.86 -1.04 3.63
C ASN A 49 16.45 -0.48 3.89
N PRO A 50 15.91 -0.63 5.10
CA PRO A 50 14.65 -0.02 5.49
C PRO A 50 14.75 1.51 5.47
N ILE A 51 13.59 2.18 5.38
CA ILE A 51 13.54 3.63 5.45
C ILE A 51 14.08 4.13 6.80
N PRO A 52 14.88 5.23 6.82
CA PRO A 52 15.48 5.75 8.05
C PRO A 52 14.46 6.14 9.12
N PHE A 53 13.29 6.63 8.70
CA PHE A 53 12.21 6.99 9.63
C PHE A 53 11.70 5.78 10.41
N LEU A 54 11.53 4.62 9.75
CA LEU A 54 11.15 3.37 10.42
C LEU A 54 12.24 2.91 11.40
N VAL A 55 13.50 2.87 10.98
CA VAL A 55 14.62 2.44 11.82
C VAL A 55 14.70 3.28 13.09
N LYS A 56 14.63 4.61 12.94
CA LYS A 56 14.70 5.55 14.07
C LYS A 56 13.58 5.37 15.08
N ASN A 57 12.42 4.93 14.64
CA ASN A 57 11.20 4.93 15.46
C ASN A 57 10.63 3.54 15.75
N VAL A 58 11.25 2.46 15.31
CA VAL A 58 10.71 1.08 15.46
C VAL A 58 10.44 0.71 16.94
N HIS A 59 11.21 1.28 17.86
CA HIS A 59 11.05 1.08 19.31
C HIS A 59 9.73 1.62 19.87
N LEU A 60 9.02 2.48 19.15
CA LEU A 60 7.72 3.04 19.52
C LEU A 60 6.55 2.12 19.15
N LEU A 61 6.76 1.19 18.21
CA LEU A 61 5.70 0.37 17.64
C LEU A 61 5.30 -0.76 18.59
N PRO A 62 3.99 -1.03 18.79
CA PRO A 62 3.54 -2.18 19.55
C PRO A 62 3.96 -3.47 18.84
N LYS A 63 4.51 -4.41 19.62
CA LYS A 63 4.83 -5.75 19.08
C LYS A 63 3.56 -6.49 18.67
N GLY A 64 3.67 -7.34 17.68
CA GLY A 64 2.57 -8.16 17.18
C GLY A 64 2.50 -8.18 15.66
N LYS A 65 1.28 -8.24 15.15
CA LYS A 65 0.98 -8.45 13.73
C LYS A 65 1.11 -7.17 12.92
N VAL A 66 2.01 -7.19 11.95
CA VAL A 66 2.25 -6.08 11.01
C VAL A 66 1.66 -6.43 9.65
N LEU A 67 0.96 -5.47 9.05
CA LEU A 67 0.58 -5.50 7.65
C LEU A 67 1.46 -4.51 6.88
N ASP A 68 2.29 -5.02 5.97
CA ASP A 68 3.11 -4.20 5.06
C ASP A 68 2.41 -4.12 3.69
N LEU A 69 1.85 -2.95 3.38
CA LEU A 69 1.05 -2.70 2.18
C LEU A 69 1.94 -2.15 1.06
N ALA A 70 1.81 -2.74 -0.14
CA ALA A 70 2.71 -2.51 -1.27
C ALA A 70 4.17 -2.80 -0.89
N MET A 71 4.38 -3.97 -0.29
CA MET A 71 5.65 -4.40 0.29
C MET A 71 6.81 -4.42 -0.73
N GLY A 72 6.52 -4.69 -2.00
CA GLY A 72 7.52 -4.84 -3.05
C GLY A 72 8.55 -5.92 -2.72
N GLU A 73 9.82 -5.55 -2.72
CA GLU A 73 10.95 -6.44 -2.45
C GLU A 73 11.24 -6.63 -0.95
N GLY A 74 10.42 -6.03 -0.06
CA GLY A 74 10.36 -6.38 1.35
C GLY A 74 11.31 -5.64 2.30
N ARG A 75 12.04 -4.59 1.86
CA ARG A 75 13.07 -3.93 2.70
C ARG A 75 12.59 -3.52 4.09
N ASN A 76 11.37 -3.01 4.21
CA ASN A 76 10.80 -2.55 5.48
C ASN A 76 10.18 -3.69 6.30
N GLY A 77 9.36 -4.54 5.66
CA GLY A 77 8.72 -5.68 6.32
C GLY A 77 9.72 -6.70 6.82
N VAL A 78 10.73 -7.05 6.03
CA VAL A 78 11.81 -7.96 6.46
C VAL A 78 12.58 -7.36 7.64
N TYR A 79 12.89 -6.06 7.60
CA TYR A 79 13.49 -5.37 8.75
C TYR A 79 12.60 -5.51 10.01
N LEU A 80 11.28 -5.29 9.91
CA LEU A 80 10.39 -5.48 11.05
C LEU A 80 10.39 -6.94 11.55
N ALA A 81 10.45 -7.92 10.66
CA ALA A 81 10.60 -9.32 11.05
C ALA A 81 11.90 -9.57 11.84
N THR A 82 13.04 -8.95 11.45
CA THR A 82 14.29 -9.03 12.24
C THR A 82 14.17 -8.38 13.62
N GLN A 83 13.23 -7.45 13.79
CA GLN A 83 12.91 -6.83 15.07
C GLN A 83 11.88 -7.63 15.88
N GLY A 84 11.48 -8.82 15.44
CA GLY A 84 10.56 -9.73 16.14
C GLY A 84 9.08 -9.35 15.99
N PHE A 85 8.71 -8.75 14.88
CA PHE A 85 7.30 -8.57 14.49
C PHE A 85 6.83 -9.74 13.62
N ASP A 86 5.53 -10.03 13.68
CA ASP A 86 4.84 -11.00 12.82
C ASP A 86 4.34 -10.26 11.56
N VAL A 87 4.99 -10.49 10.42
CA VAL A 87 4.83 -9.66 9.22
C VAL A 87 4.05 -10.39 8.13
N ILE A 88 2.99 -9.74 7.67
CA ILE A 88 2.26 -10.08 6.45
C ILE A 88 2.48 -8.98 5.43
N GLY A 89 3.04 -9.32 4.27
CA GLY A 89 3.26 -8.40 3.16
C GLY A 89 2.26 -8.60 2.03
N LEU A 90 1.68 -7.51 1.55
CA LEU A 90 0.79 -7.49 0.40
C LEU A 90 1.41 -6.70 -0.73
N ASP A 91 1.42 -7.25 -1.95
CA ASP A 91 1.84 -6.55 -3.16
C ASP A 91 1.12 -7.12 -4.38
N ILE A 92 1.01 -6.34 -5.44
CA ILE A 92 0.47 -6.80 -6.72
C ILE A 92 1.48 -7.68 -7.49
N SER A 93 2.78 -7.51 -7.22
CA SER A 93 3.86 -8.19 -7.91
C SER A 93 4.31 -9.47 -7.21
N ALA A 94 4.08 -10.60 -7.85
CA ALA A 94 4.61 -11.87 -7.42
C ALA A 94 6.16 -11.89 -7.47
N THR A 95 6.76 -11.20 -8.43
CA THR A 95 8.22 -11.08 -8.57
C THR A 95 8.83 -10.30 -7.40
N GLY A 96 8.21 -9.17 -6.99
CA GLY A 96 8.61 -8.41 -5.81
C GLY A 96 8.54 -9.26 -4.54
N LEU A 97 7.42 -9.94 -4.31
CA LEU A 97 7.25 -10.80 -3.14
C LEU A 97 8.21 -12.00 -3.13
N LYS A 98 8.56 -12.57 -4.28
CA LYS A 98 9.60 -13.60 -4.36
C LYS A 98 10.96 -13.06 -3.89
N LYS A 99 11.30 -11.82 -4.22
CA LYS A 99 12.53 -11.16 -3.75
C LYS A 99 12.45 -10.85 -2.24
N SER A 100 11.29 -10.46 -1.72
CA SER A 100 11.12 -10.26 -0.29
C SER A 100 11.36 -11.54 0.53
N HIS A 101 10.94 -12.71 0.05
CA HIS A 101 11.26 -13.99 0.68
C HIS A 101 12.76 -14.29 0.66
N LYS A 102 13.46 -14.03 -0.46
CA LYS A 102 14.92 -14.18 -0.53
C LYS A 102 15.63 -13.24 0.45
N LEU A 103 15.13 -12.02 0.61
CA LEU A 103 15.68 -11.07 1.58
C LEU A 103 15.45 -11.57 3.01
N ALA A 104 14.27 -12.09 3.32
CA ALA A 104 13.92 -12.66 4.62
C ALA A 104 14.83 -13.85 4.96
N GLU A 105 15.02 -14.77 4.01
CA GLU A 105 15.92 -15.93 4.16
C GLU A 105 17.35 -15.50 4.49
N ARG A 106 17.91 -14.53 3.75
CA ARG A 106 19.25 -13.98 4.02
C ARG A 106 19.39 -13.33 5.40
N ASN A 107 18.28 -12.83 5.95
CA ASN A 107 18.23 -12.22 7.28
C ASN A 107 17.81 -13.22 8.38
N ASN A 108 17.66 -14.51 8.05
CA ASN A 108 17.24 -15.58 8.97
C ASN A 108 15.89 -15.31 9.65
N VAL A 109 14.93 -14.74 8.93
CA VAL A 109 13.56 -14.49 9.39
C VAL A 109 12.55 -15.02 8.39
N THR A 110 11.30 -15.17 8.86
CA THR A 110 10.16 -15.56 8.02
C THR A 110 9.16 -14.42 7.94
N ILE A 111 8.49 -14.32 6.79
CA ILE A 111 7.38 -13.41 6.55
C ILE A 111 6.28 -14.17 5.82
N GLU A 112 5.04 -13.77 6.00
CA GLU A 112 3.93 -14.19 5.15
C GLU A 112 3.72 -13.18 4.03
N THR A 113 3.32 -13.62 2.83
CA THR A 113 3.00 -12.70 1.73
C THR A 113 1.81 -13.17 0.94
N GLN A 114 1.08 -12.20 0.36
CA GLN A 114 -0.03 -12.48 -0.53
C GLN A 114 -0.01 -11.52 -1.72
N VAL A 115 -0.19 -12.08 -2.94
CA VAL A 115 -0.36 -11.27 -4.15
C VAL A 115 -1.80 -10.75 -4.17
N VAL A 116 -1.95 -9.43 -4.07
CA VAL A 116 -3.26 -8.77 -4.10
C VAL A 116 -3.20 -7.44 -4.85
N ASP A 117 -4.33 -7.05 -5.41
CA ASP A 117 -4.54 -5.68 -5.88
C ASP A 117 -5.13 -4.83 -4.75
N LEU A 118 -4.33 -3.90 -4.26
CA LEU A 118 -4.73 -3.00 -3.17
C LEU A 118 -5.82 -2.00 -3.61
N GLU A 119 -6.03 -1.77 -4.92
CA GLU A 119 -7.10 -0.90 -5.40
C GLU A 119 -8.49 -1.48 -5.13
N SER A 120 -8.60 -2.80 -5.02
CA SER A 120 -9.85 -3.52 -4.72
C SER A 120 -9.85 -4.22 -3.35
N PHE A 121 -8.76 -4.10 -2.59
CA PHE A 121 -8.60 -4.83 -1.34
C PHE A 121 -9.29 -4.14 -0.16
N THR A 122 -9.92 -4.93 0.70
CA THR A 122 -10.54 -4.45 1.93
C THR A 122 -9.79 -5.00 3.13
N LEU A 123 -9.36 -4.11 4.02
CA LEU A 123 -8.62 -4.47 5.22
C LEU A 123 -9.55 -5.09 6.28
N ALA A 124 -9.12 -6.20 6.87
CA ALA A 124 -9.85 -6.82 7.98
C ALA A 124 -9.85 -5.89 9.21
N PRO A 125 -11.02 -5.62 9.82
CA PRO A 125 -11.13 -4.71 10.96
C PRO A 125 -10.49 -5.30 12.23
N ASN A 126 -9.95 -4.44 13.09
CA ASN A 126 -9.36 -4.78 14.41
C ASN A 126 -8.39 -5.96 14.37
N THR A 127 -7.54 -6.03 13.34
CA THR A 127 -6.71 -7.21 13.06
C THR A 127 -5.22 -6.95 13.31
N TYR A 128 -4.74 -5.75 13.04
CA TYR A 128 -3.31 -5.45 12.99
C TYR A 128 -2.86 -4.60 14.17
N ASP A 129 -1.67 -4.89 14.68
CA ASP A 129 -0.99 -4.07 15.69
C ASP A 129 -0.26 -2.91 15.01
N VAL A 130 0.26 -3.14 13.80
CA VAL A 130 0.91 -2.11 12.97
C VAL A 130 0.45 -2.24 11.51
N ILE A 131 0.17 -1.11 10.86
CA ILE A 131 0.02 -1.02 9.41
C ILE A 131 1.14 -0.14 8.87
N LEU A 132 1.95 -0.70 7.99
CA LEU A 132 3.03 -0.03 7.28
C LEU A 132 2.63 0.20 5.83
N CYS A 133 2.83 1.41 5.30
CA CYS A 133 2.62 1.72 3.90
C CYS A 133 3.64 2.77 3.45
N THR A 134 4.56 2.39 2.56
CA THR A 134 5.63 3.27 2.12
C THR A 134 5.68 3.41 0.61
N TYR A 135 5.74 4.67 0.11
CA TYR A 135 5.82 5.02 -1.30
C TYR A 135 4.70 4.43 -2.18
N TYR A 136 3.57 4.15 -1.55
CA TYR A 136 2.32 3.78 -2.20
C TYR A 136 1.21 4.74 -1.77
N MET A 137 0.57 5.38 -2.76
CA MET A 137 -0.42 6.44 -2.50
C MET A 137 -1.79 6.02 -2.99
N GLN A 138 -2.67 5.67 -2.05
CA GLN A 138 -4.08 5.37 -2.31
C GLN A 138 -4.94 5.89 -1.17
N ARG A 139 -5.56 7.05 -1.38
CA ARG A 139 -6.31 7.78 -0.34
C ARG A 139 -7.47 6.98 0.24
N ASP A 140 -8.16 6.20 -0.58
CA ASP A 140 -9.29 5.38 -0.11
C ASP A 140 -8.84 4.19 0.75
N LEU A 141 -7.66 3.63 0.47
CA LEU A 141 -7.06 2.60 1.33
C LEU A 141 -6.66 3.18 2.70
N PHE A 142 -6.10 4.39 2.72
CA PHE A 142 -5.69 5.05 3.97
C PHE A 142 -6.86 5.27 4.93
N LYS A 143 -8.07 5.53 4.41
CA LYS A 143 -9.30 5.66 5.23
C LYS A 143 -9.66 4.39 6.00
N GLN A 144 -9.18 3.22 5.56
CA GLN A 144 -9.44 1.94 6.20
C GLN A 144 -8.47 1.66 7.36
N PHE A 145 -7.32 2.33 7.45
CA PHE A 145 -6.25 1.98 8.38
C PHE A 145 -6.71 2.03 9.84
N GLN A 146 -7.41 3.09 10.23
CA GLN A 146 -7.87 3.22 11.60
C GLN A 146 -8.85 2.10 12.01
N SER A 147 -9.74 1.66 11.11
CA SER A 147 -10.66 0.55 11.41
C SER A 147 -9.96 -0.80 11.46
N ALA A 148 -8.93 -1.00 10.63
CA ALA A 148 -8.17 -2.24 10.54
C ALA A 148 -7.21 -2.47 11.72
N LEU A 149 -6.75 -1.39 12.35
CA LEU A 149 -5.93 -1.48 13.55
C LEU A 149 -6.73 -1.96 14.76
N LYS A 150 -6.08 -2.74 15.64
CA LYS A 150 -6.54 -2.98 17.01
C LYS A 150 -6.51 -1.68 17.83
N PRO A 151 -7.26 -1.57 18.95
CA PRO A 151 -7.09 -0.46 19.90
C PRO A 151 -5.62 -0.34 20.33
N GLY A 152 -5.07 0.88 20.32
CA GLY A 152 -3.64 1.12 20.60
C GLY A 152 -2.68 0.78 19.45
N GLY A 153 -3.16 0.17 18.37
CA GLY A 153 -2.36 -0.12 17.18
C GLY A 153 -1.89 1.14 16.46
N MET A 154 -0.84 1.03 15.67
CA MET A 154 -0.19 2.18 15.02
C MET A 154 -0.08 2.03 13.51
N ILE A 155 -0.11 3.17 12.82
CA ILE A 155 0.30 3.27 11.42
C ILE A 155 1.71 3.80 11.31
N VAL A 156 2.41 3.39 10.25
CA VAL A 156 3.64 4.01 9.74
C VAL A 156 3.43 4.27 8.26
N VAL A 157 3.37 5.52 7.87
CA VAL A 157 3.20 5.91 6.45
C VAL A 157 4.31 6.87 6.07
N GLU A 158 4.92 6.64 4.90
CA GLU A 158 5.87 7.56 4.28
C GLU A 158 5.66 7.55 2.77
N THR A 159 5.48 8.73 2.17
CA THR A 159 5.43 8.84 0.71
C THR A 159 5.79 10.26 0.25
N TYR A 160 6.07 10.41 -1.06
CA TYR A 160 6.41 11.70 -1.64
C TYR A 160 5.34 12.75 -1.39
N ASN A 161 5.77 13.97 -1.05
CA ASN A 161 4.91 15.14 -0.92
C ASN A 161 5.00 16.05 -2.16
N ILE A 162 4.22 17.11 -2.16
CA ILE A 162 4.10 18.03 -3.30
C ILE A 162 5.43 18.71 -3.67
N ASP A 163 6.34 18.87 -2.72
CA ASP A 163 7.64 19.46 -2.96
C ASP A 163 8.57 18.58 -3.80
N TYR A 164 8.33 17.27 -3.85
CA TYR A 164 9.06 16.36 -4.72
C TYR A 164 8.93 16.71 -6.22
N LEU A 165 7.84 17.37 -6.61
CA LEU A 165 7.63 17.85 -7.99
C LEU A 165 8.66 18.91 -8.44
N LYS A 166 9.40 19.51 -7.50
CA LYS A 166 10.51 20.42 -7.79
C LYS A 166 11.74 19.67 -8.35
N TYR A 167 11.87 18.37 -8.02
CA TYR A 167 13.08 17.60 -8.25
C TYR A 167 12.92 16.49 -9.29
N ALA A 168 11.69 16.02 -9.52
CA ALA A 168 11.42 14.90 -10.43
C ALA A 168 10.15 15.13 -11.25
N ARG A 169 10.14 14.53 -12.45
CA ARG A 169 8.91 14.42 -13.24
C ARG A 169 8.01 13.36 -12.59
N PHE A 170 7.18 13.78 -11.64
CA PHE A 170 6.28 12.95 -10.88
C PHE A 170 4.84 13.44 -11.02
N SER A 171 3.85 12.55 -10.94
CA SER A 171 2.45 12.96 -11.04
C SER A 171 1.95 13.47 -9.69
N ARG A 172 1.37 14.69 -9.67
CA ARG A 172 0.71 15.25 -8.48
C ARG A 172 -0.32 14.29 -7.84
N LYS A 173 -0.98 13.47 -8.64
CA LYS A 173 -1.94 12.46 -8.16
C LYS A 173 -1.34 11.54 -7.08
N TRP A 174 -0.04 11.25 -7.18
CA TRP A 174 0.68 10.33 -6.31
C TRP A 174 1.52 11.04 -5.23
N ALA A 175 1.47 12.38 -5.18
CA ALA A 175 2.08 13.17 -4.13
C ALA A 175 1.05 13.55 -3.06
N LEU A 176 1.50 13.65 -1.82
CA LEU A 176 0.73 14.25 -0.72
C LEU A 176 0.65 15.76 -0.90
N ASP A 177 -0.49 16.34 -0.65
CA ASP A 177 -0.61 17.78 -0.45
C ASP A 177 -0.03 18.19 0.92
N THR A 178 0.17 19.50 1.12
CA THR A 178 0.68 20.03 2.38
C THR A 178 -0.18 19.57 3.56
N ASN A 179 0.44 18.98 4.56
CA ASN A 179 -0.21 18.45 5.78
C ASN A 179 -1.23 17.31 5.56
N GLU A 180 -1.33 16.76 4.35
CA GLU A 180 -2.38 15.78 4.02
C GLU A 180 -2.39 14.54 4.92
N LEU A 181 -1.22 14.02 5.35
CA LEU A 181 -1.19 12.90 6.30
C LEU A 181 -1.81 13.26 7.67
N LEU A 182 -1.63 14.50 8.13
CA LEU A 182 -2.25 14.98 9.38
C LEU A 182 -3.76 15.05 9.24
N ASP A 183 -4.26 15.47 8.08
CA ASP A 183 -5.70 15.55 7.80
C ASP A 183 -6.34 14.16 7.65
N ILE A 184 -5.69 13.25 6.92
CA ILE A 184 -6.17 11.87 6.74
C ILE A 184 -6.28 11.16 8.10
N PHE A 185 -5.29 11.31 8.96
CA PHE A 185 -5.20 10.62 10.25
C PHE A 185 -5.57 11.48 11.46
N LYS A 186 -6.33 12.57 11.28
CA LYS A 186 -6.75 13.50 12.35
C LYS A 186 -7.50 12.86 13.51
N GLY A 187 -8.12 11.67 13.30
CA GLY A 187 -8.79 10.88 14.35
C GLY A 187 -7.85 10.02 15.18
N MET A 188 -6.54 10.03 14.88
CA MET A 188 -5.52 9.25 15.56
C MET A 188 -4.59 10.16 16.37
N ARG A 189 -3.93 9.60 17.38
CA ARG A 189 -2.90 10.32 18.13
C ARG A 189 -1.60 10.32 17.33
N VAL A 190 -1.18 11.46 16.82
CA VAL A 190 0.11 11.61 16.12
C VAL A 190 1.25 11.44 17.14
N ILE A 191 2.10 10.44 16.93
CA ILE A 191 3.26 10.13 17.77
C ILE A 191 4.53 10.75 17.17
N ARG A 192 4.68 10.67 15.85
CA ARG A 192 5.78 11.28 15.09
C ARG A 192 5.24 11.81 13.76
N TYR A 193 5.75 12.94 13.35
CA TYR A 193 5.55 13.49 12.03
C TYR A 193 6.85 14.09 11.54
N GLN A 194 7.13 13.92 10.26
CA GLN A 194 8.28 14.50 9.60
C GLN A 194 7.86 14.95 8.22
N ASP A 195 8.21 16.17 7.89
CA ASP A 195 8.20 16.69 6.54
C ASP A 195 9.65 16.91 6.13
N TYR A 196 10.11 16.24 5.09
CA TYR A 196 11.50 16.15 4.70
C TYR A 196 11.69 16.69 3.28
N ASP A 197 12.67 17.57 3.13
CA ASP A 197 13.15 18.07 1.84
C ASP A 197 14.66 18.30 1.93
N ASN A 198 15.45 17.62 1.09
CA ASN A 198 16.90 17.74 1.06
C ASN A 198 17.44 18.40 -0.22
N GLY A 199 16.57 18.98 -1.04
CA GLY A 199 16.93 19.57 -2.32
C GLY A 199 17.02 18.57 -3.48
N LYS A 200 16.69 17.28 -3.25
CA LYS A 200 16.66 16.21 -4.26
C LYS A 200 15.43 15.32 -4.11
N GLU A 201 15.01 15.11 -2.89
CA GLU A 201 13.85 14.32 -2.52
C GLU A 201 13.03 15.07 -1.47
N ALA A 202 11.71 14.92 -1.56
CA ALA A 202 10.79 15.46 -0.57
C ALA A 202 9.67 14.46 -0.30
N TYR A 203 9.44 14.16 0.99
CA TYR A 203 8.43 13.21 1.45
C TYR A 203 7.94 13.57 2.85
N SER A 204 6.73 13.11 3.17
CA SER A 204 6.19 13.25 4.53
C SER A 204 6.03 11.87 5.15
N SER A 205 6.34 11.77 6.44
CA SER A 205 6.28 10.53 7.21
C SER A 205 5.45 10.73 8.48
N ILE A 206 4.63 9.75 8.85
CA ILE A 206 3.82 9.78 10.06
C ILE A 206 3.83 8.45 10.80
N ILE A 207 3.86 8.52 12.13
CA ILE A 207 3.44 7.46 13.03
C ILE A 207 2.25 8.00 13.83
N ALA A 208 1.12 7.33 13.72
CA ALA A 208 -0.07 7.68 14.49
C ALA A 208 -0.69 6.45 15.13
N GLN A 209 -1.26 6.63 16.32
CA GLN A 209 -1.86 5.58 17.16
C GLN A 209 -3.37 5.69 17.14
N LYS A 210 -4.04 4.56 16.93
CA LYS A 210 -5.49 4.44 17.16
C LYS A 210 -5.78 4.57 18.65
N PRO A 211 -6.72 5.43 19.06
CA PRO A 211 -7.18 5.54 20.44
C PRO A 211 -7.68 4.23 21.02
#